data_d424cf2a2b84622430cc15772e79596e
#
_entry.id   d424cf2a2b84622430cc15772e79596e
#
_cell.length_a   1.000
_cell.length_b   1.000
_cell.length_c   1.000
_cell.angle_alpha   90.00
_cell.angle_beta   90.00
_cell.angle_gamma   90.00
#
_symmetry.space_group_name_H-M   'P 1'
#
loop_
_entity.id
_entity.type
_entity.pdbx_description
1 polymer ?
#
loop_
_entity_poly.entity_id
_entity_poly.type
_entity_poly.pdbx_seq_one_letter_code
_entity_poly.pdbx_strand_id
1 'polypeptide(L)'
;MNALSALSTEVRQYLLVTGNYWAFTLTDGALRMLVVLHFHTLGYTPLQIAALFLFYEIFGVITNLVGGYLGARLGLNRTMNIGLGLQVIALLMLAVPAAWLTLPWVMGAQALSGIAKDLNKMSAKSSIKLLVPGSQQGTLYRWVAILTGSKNALKGVGFFLGGALLALLGFKGAVVAMAAVLALIWLGSLVMLKKDLGKAKAKPKFRDILSKSRAINILSAARLFLFGARDVWFVVALPVYLSTVFGWDFWLVGGFLATWIIGYGIVQSLAPAITGKQRGHVPDGRAAFVWAGLLAMLPAAIAVGLAGGWSAKVVLLGGLILFGVLFAVNSSLHSYLIVSYAKEDGVSLDVGFYYMSNALGRLLGTLLSGWLYQAYGIGTCLWVSMLFLLLAAVIACALPRHSASHVNCT
;
A
#
# COMPACT_ATOMS: atom_id res chain seq x y z
N MET A 1 2.64 35.00 13.24
CA MET A 1 3.41 33.81 13.66
C MET A 1 2.73 32.60 13.04
N ASN A 2 3.43 31.89 12.14
CA ASN A 2 2.82 30.78 11.38
C ASN A 2 2.52 29.62 12.35
N ALA A 3 1.32 29.07 12.28
CA ALA A 3 0.88 27.92 13.10
C ALA A 3 1.87 26.73 13.08
N LEU A 4 2.66 26.60 12.03
CA LEU A 4 3.73 25.60 11.89
C LEU A 4 4.95 25.85 12.79
N SER A 5 5.22 27.09 13.19
CA SER A 5 6.36 27.41 14.08
C SER A 5 6.11 27.03 15.54
N ALA A 6 4.84 26.87 15.92
CA ALA A 6 4.42 26.45 17.28
C ALA A 6 4.49 24.92 17.49
N LEU A 7 4.68 24.12 16.42
CA LEU A 7 4.75 22.66 16.50
C LEU A 7 6.16 22.17 16.85
N SER A 8 6.24 21.04 17.58
CA SER A 8 7.53 20.39 17.82
C SER A 8 8.22 20.01 16.50
N THR A 9 9.54 19.93 16.53
CA THR A 9 10.34 19.57 15.34
C THR A 9 9.94 18.22 14.78
N GLU A 10 9.60 17.24 15.63
CA GLU A 10 9.18 15.90 15.25
C GLU A 10 7.84 15.91 14.51
N VAL A 11 6.85 16.65 15.05
CA VAL A 11 5.54 16.79 14.40
C VAL A 11 5.67 17.50 13.05
N ARG A 12 6.50 18.53 12.97
CA ARG A 12 6.77 19.25 11.72
C ARG A 12 7.41 18.34 10.67
N GLN A 13 8.41 17.53 11.03
CA GLN A 13 9.02 16.57 10.13
C GLN A 13 8.03 15.48 9.71
N TYR A 14 7.19 14.98 10.64
CA TYR A 14 6.13 14.04 10.29
C TYR A 14 5.14 14.62 9.27
N LEU A 15 4.71 15.86 9.44
CA LEU A 15 3.79 16.52 8.50
C LEU A 15 4.43 16.70 7.11
N LEU A 16 5.71 17.08 7.06
CA LEU A 16 6.45 17.21 5.79
C LEU A 16 6.61 15.87 5.07
N VAL A 17 7.02 14.82 5.78
CA VAL A 17 7.15 13.46 5.24
C VAL A 17 5.80 12.95 4.76
N THR A 18 4.74 13.18 5.54
CA THR A 18 3.38 12.76 5.20
C THR A 18 2.86 13.53 3.98
N GLY A 19 3.06 14.85 3.93
CA GLY A 19 2.66 15.70 2.81
C GLY A 19 3.36 15.30 1.50
N ASN A 20 4.67 15.06 1.54
CA ASN A 20 5.42 14.54 0.39
C ASN A 20 4.87 13.20 -0.09
N TYR A 21 4.58 12.29 0.85
CA TYR A 21 4.04 10.99 0.53
C TYR A 21 2.61 11.06 -0.02
N TRP A 22 1.80 12.01 0.44
CA TRP A 22 0.46 12.28 -0.09
C TRP A 22 0.53 12.81 -1.53
N ALA A 23 1.38 13.80 -1.78
CA ALA A 23 1.57 14.35 -3.11
C ALA A 23 2.05 13.29 -4.10
N PHE A 24 3.04 12.49 -3.69
CA PHE A 24 3.49 11.34 -4.48
C PHE A 24 2.33 10.38 -4.76
N THR A 25 1.57 9.98 -3.73
CA THR A 25 0.48 8.98 -3.87
C THR A 25 -0.64 9.47 -4.77
N LEU A 26 -0.96 10.75 -4.69
CA LEU A 26 -1.99 11.37 -5.54
C LEU A 26 -1.56 11.33 -7.01
N THR A 27 -0.31 11.69 -7.31
CA THR A 27 0.24 11.61 -8.68
C THR A 27 0.40 10.18 -9.17
N ASP A 28 0.79 9.22 -8.32
CA ASP A 28 0.86 7.79 -8.68
C ASP A 28 -0.52 7.21 -9.02
N GLY A 29 -1.54 7.56 -8.23
CA GLY A 29 -2.92 7.17 -8.50
C GLY A 29 -3.46 7.78 -9.79
N ALA A 30 -3.25 9.08 -9.96
CA ALA A 30 -3.69 9.81 -11.14
C ALA A 30 -2.99 9.29 -12.42
N LEU A 31 -1.68 9.06 -12.35
CA LEU A 31 -0.91 8.51 -13.46
C LEU A 31 -1.41 7.13 -13.88
N ARG A 32 -1.71 6.26 -12.90
CA ARG A 32 -2.23 4.92 -13.19
C ARG A 32 -3.54 5.00 -13.97
N MET A 33 -4.48 5.81 -13.53
CA MET A 33 -5.78 5.96 -14.22
C MET A 33 -5.60 6.64 -15.58
N LEU A 34 -4.78 7.67 -15.66
CA LEU A 34 -4.48 8.40 -16.90
C LEU A 34 -3.94 7.44 -17.98
N VAL A 35 -2.98 6.57 -17.64
CA VAL A 35 -2.41 5.58 -18.56
C VAL A 35 -3.47 4.55 -18.95
N VAL A 36 -4.24 4.01 -18.00
CA VAL A 36 -5.31 3.05 -18.30
C VAL A 36 -6.32 3.62 -19.29
N LEU A 37 -6.82 4.83 -19.02
CA LEU A 37 -7.85 5.46 -19.85
C LEU A 37 -7.32 5.85 -21.23
N HIS A 38 -6.14 6.45 -21.30
CA HIS A 38 -5.55 6.89 -22.56
C HIS A 38 -5.29 5.72 -23.50
N PHE A 39 -4.67 4.64 -23.02
CA PHE A 39 -4.39 3.48 -23.85
C PHE A 39 -5.65 2.67 -24.18
N HIS A 40 -6.66 2.70 -23.30
CA HIS A 40 -7.98 2.14 -23.63
C HIS A 40 -8.65 2.90 -24.80
N THR A 41 -8.60 4.24 -24.82
CA THR A 41 -9.14 5.05 -25.93
C THR A 41 -8.35 4.86 -27.23
N LEU A 42 -7.09 4.43 -27.16
CA LEU A 42 -6.28 4.07 -28.33
C LEU A 42 -6.56 2.64 -28.85
N GLY A 43 -7.51 1.92 -28.25
CA GLY A 43 -7.92 0.57 -28.67
C GLY A 43 -7.07 -0.57 -28.12
N TYR A 44 -6.22 -0.31 -27.09
CA TYR A 44 -5.46 -1.37 -26.43
C TYR A 44 -6.41 -2.32 -25.69
N THR A 45 -6.16 -3.61 -25.83
CA THR A 45 -6.91 -4.64 -25.09
C THR A 45 -6.63 -4.57 -23.59
N PRO A 46 -7.55 -5.05 -22.72
CA PRO A 46 -7.32 -5.09 -21.29
C PRO A 46 -6.02 -5.80 -20.88
N LEU A 47 -5.61 -6.83 -21.61
CA LEU A 47 -4.37 -7.56 -21.37
C LEU A 47 -3.14 -6.70 -21.69
N GLN A 48 -3.15 -5.95 -22.80
CA GLN A 48 -2.07 -5.03 -23.15
C GLN A 48 -1.96 -3.91 -22.12
N ILE A 49 -3.09 -3.38 -21.63
CA ILE A 49 -3.10 -2.37 -20.57
C ILE A 49 -2.53 -2.94 -19.26
N ALA A 50 -2.90 -4.17 -18.90
CA ALA A 50 -2.33 -4.83 -17.73
C ALA A 50 -0.82 -5.02 -17.86
N ALA A 51 -0.32 -5.36 -19.06
CA ALA A 51 1.10 -5.51 -19.34
C ALA A 51 1.89 -4.21 -19.13
N LEU A 52 1.30 -3.03 -19.35
CA LEU A 52 1.94 -1.74 -19.07
C LEU A 52 2.39 -1.60 -17.62
N PHE A 53 1.72 -2.28 -16.69
CA PHE A 53 2.03 -2.23 -15.25
C PHE A 53 2.83 -3.43 -14.75
N LEU A 54 3.18 -4.39 -15.61
CA LEU A 54 3.87 -5.61 -15.20
C LEU A 54 5.20 -5.29 -14.50
N PHE A 55 6.02 -4.42 -15.09
CA PHE A 55 7.29 -4.03 -14.49
C PHE A 55 7.11 -3.20 -13.22
N TYR A 56 6.06 -2.41 -13.12
CA TYR A 56 5.70 -1.68 -11.89
C TYR A 56 5.52 -2.64 -10.69
N GLU A 57 4.90 -3.78 -10.89
CA GLU A 57 4.67 -4.75 -9.80
C GLU A 57 5.91 -5.63 -9.55
N ILE A 58 6.62 -6.08 -10.61
CA ILE A 58 7.84 -6.89 -10.47
C ILE A 58 8.94 -6.10 -9.73
N PHE A 59 9.22 -4.88 -10.18
CA PHE A 59 10.19 -4.02 -9.51
C PHE A 59 9.79 -3.70 -8.07
N GLY A 60 8.49 -3.72 -7.75
CA GLY A 60 7.99 -3.55 -6.40
C GLY A 60 8.58 -4.56 -5.39
N VAL A 61 8.81 -5.81 -5.78
CA VAL A 61 9.43 -6.81 -4.90
C VAL A 61 10.90 -6.44 -4.62
N ILE A 62 11.66 -6.17 -5.68
CA ILE A 62 13.10 -5.88 -5.60
C ILE A 62 13.34 -4.55 -4.87
N THR A 63 12.59 -3.51 -5.26
CA THR A 63 12.81 -2.16 -4.75
C THR A 63 12.43 -2.01 -3.28
N ASN A 64 11.46 -2.76 -2.78
CA ASN A 64 11.18 -2.75 -1.34
C ASN A 64 12.39 -3.23 -0.53
N LEU A 65 13.05 -4.28 -0.99
CA LEU A 65 14.23 -4.84 -0.32
C LEU A 65 15.44 -3.90 -0.46
N VAL A 66 15.77 -3.51 -1.68
CA VAL A 66 16.91 -2.61 -1.98
C VAL A 66 16.67 -1.21 -1.41
N GLY A 67 15.43 -0.69 -1.47
CA GLY A 67 15.07 0.60 -0.91
C GLY A 67 15.23 0.66 0.60
N GLY A 68 14.98 -0.45 1.31
CA GLY A 68 15.29 -0.58 2.74
C GLY A 68 16.78 -0.40 3.03
N TYR A 69 17.62 -1.04 2.22
CA TYR A 69 19.08 -0.89 2.31
C TYR A 69 19.55 0.54 1.99
N LEU A 70 19.02 1.14 0.92
CA LEU A 70 19.33 2.53 0.57
C LEU A 70 18.90 3.51 1.67
N GLY A 71 17.70 3.32 2.25
CA GLY A 71 17.23 4.13 3.37
C GLY A 71 18.14 4.09 4.59
N ALA A 72 18.64 2.91 4.95
CA ALA A 72 19.59 2.74 6.05
C ALA A 72 20.97 3.34 5.74
N ARG A 73 21.42 3.27 4.49
CA ARG A 73 22.75 3.72 4.09
C ARG A 73 22.82 5.22 3.77
N LEU A 74 21.83 5.76 3.08
CA LEU A 74 21.80 7.15 2.62
C LEU A 74 21.01 8.07 3.54
N GLY A 75 20.12 7.52 4.35
CA GLY A 75 19.12 8.23 5.14
C GLY A 75 17.74 8.25 4.46
N LEU A 76 16.67 8.26 5.28
CA LEU A 76 15.29 8.13 4.79
C LEU A 76 14.84 9.32 3.97
N ASN A 77 15.18 10.54 4.39
CA ASN A 77 14.78 11.76 3.69
C ASN A 77 15.48 11.92 2.33
N ARG A 78 16.75 11.50 2.22
CA ARG A 78 17.44 11.44 0.93
C ARG A 78 16.80 10.42 0.01
N THR A 79 16.46 9.23 0.53
CA THR A 79 15.79 8.17 -0.21
C THR A 79 14.40 8.61 -0.70
N MET A 80 13.66 9.36 0.14
CA MET A 80 12.37 9.97 -0.25
C MET A 80 12.55 10.97 -1.40
N ASN A 81 13.53 11.86 -1.31
CA ASN A 81 13.80 12.85 -2.34
C ASN A 81 14.25 12.21 -3.67
N ILE A 82 15.03 11.13 -3.62
CA ILE A 82 15.35 10.33 -4.80
C ILE A 82 14.06 9.77 -5.41
N GLY A 83 13.17 9.19 -4.61
CA GLY A 83 11.88 8.70 -5.08
C GLY A 83 10.99 9.78 -5.70
N LEU A 84 10.91 10.98 -5.10
CA LEU A 84 10.16 12.11 -5.69
C LEU A 84 10.75 12.52 -7.05
N GLY A 85 12.07 12.65 -7.14
CA GLY A 85 12.75 12.98 -8.40
C GLY A 85 12.55 11.93 -9.48
N LEU A 86 12.62 10.64 -9.15
CA LEU A 86 12.34 9.54 -10.07
C LEU A 86 10.88 9.58 -10.58
N GLN A 87 9.92 9.96 -9.75
CA GLN A 87 8.53 10.11 -10.19
C GLN A 87 8.37 11.27 -11.17
N VAL A 88 9.05 12.40 -10.93
CA VAL A 88 9.06 13.53 -11.87
C VAL A 88 9.63 13.08 -13.23
N ILE A 89 10.74 12.33 -13.21
CA ILE A 89 11.34 11.79 -14.45
C ILE A 89 10.36 10.82 -15.14
N ALA A 90 9.73 9.91 -14.40
CA ALA A 90 8.74 8.97 -14.96
C ALA A 90 7.57 9.68 -15.63
N LEU A 91 7.06 10.77 -15.04
CA LEU A 91 6.02 11.60 -15.62
C LEU A 91 6.52 12.29 -16.91
N LEU A 92 7.72 12.88 -16.88
CA LEU A 92 8.30 13.53 -18.05
C LEU A 92 8.60 12.55 -19.19
N MET A 93 8.97 11.30 -18.90
CA MET A 93 9.10 10.25 -19.91
C MET A 93 7.81 10.01 -20.69
N LEU A 94 6.65 10.22 -20.08
CA LEU A 94 5.35 10.08 -20.73
C LEU A 94 4.88 11.35 -21.45
N ALA A 95 5.57 12.47 -21.28
CA ALA A 95 5.27 13.74 -21.96
C ALA A 95 5.84 13.83 -23.39
N VAL A 96 6.49 12.78 -23.88
CA VAL A 96 7.07 12.70 -25.22
C VAL A 96 5.97 12.70 -26.31
N PRO A 97 6.33 12.95 -27.60
CA PRO A 97 5.39 12.82 -28.71
C PRO A 97 4.75 11.44 -28.78
N ALA A 98 3.49 11.36 -29.24
CA ALA A 98 2.71 10.12 -29.28
C ALA A 98 3.43 8.97 -30.04
N ALA A 99 4.21 9.29 -31.08
CA ALA A 99 4.98 8.30 -31.83
C ALA A 99 6.04 7.55 -30.98
N TRP A 100 6.46 8.13 -29.86
CA TRP A 100 7.45 7.52 -28.96
C TRP A 100 6.80 6.76 -27.79
N LEU A 101 5.49 6.89 -27.58
CA LEU A 101 4.74 6.21 -26.54
C LEU A 101 4.53 4.72 -26.89
N THR A 102 5.60 4.03 -27.23
CA THR A 102 5.58 2.59 -27.50
C THR A 102 5.36 1.79 -26.21
N LEU A 103 4.86 0.57 -26.33
CA LEU A 103 4.61 -0.32 -25.17
C LEU A 103 5.84 -0.44 -24.26
N PRO A 104 7.07 -0.74 -24.76
CA PRO A 104 8.27 -0.81 -23.92
C PRO A 104 8.62 0.51 -23.24
N TRP A 105 8.43 1.65 -23.91
CA TRP A 105 8.71 2.96 -23.33
C TRP A 105 7.80 3.27 -22.15
N VAL A 106 6.49 3.04 -22.29
CA VAL A 106 5.52 3.23 -21.22
C VAL A 106 5.78 2.24 -20.07
N MET A 107 6.10 0.98 -20.37
CA MET A 107 6.50 0.00 -19.35
C MET A 107 7.74 0.46 -18.57
N GLY A 108 8.73 1.05 -19.25
CA GLY A 108 9.91 1.63 -18.60
C GLY A 108 9.56 2.80 -17.67
N ALA A 109 8.72 3.73 -18.12
CA ALA A 109 8.23 4.82 -17.28
C ALA A 109 7.44 4.31 -16.06
N GLN A 110 6.59 3.29 -16.24
CA GLN A 110 5.85 2.66 -15.16
C GLN A 110 6.78 1.91 -14.19
N ALA A 111 7.83 1.25 -14.67
CA ALA A 111 8.86 0.64 -13.84
C ALA A 111 9.51 1.68 -12.92
N LEU A 112 9.91 2.81 -13.49
CA LEU A 112 10.53 3.90 -12.74
C LEU A 112 9.58 4.50 -11.70
N SER A 113 8.30 4.68 -12.05
CA SER A 113 7.24 5.10 -11.10
C SER A 113 7.04 4.07 -9.98
N GLY A 114 7.11 2.77 -10.28
CA GLY A 114 7.06 1.70 -9.27
C GLY A 114 8.21 1.74 -8.28
N ILE A 115 9.43 1.96 -8.77
CA ILE A 115 10.63 2.17 -7.95
C ILE A 115 10.45 3.41 -7.06
N ALA A 116 10.04 4.53 -7.64
CA ALA A 116 9.78 5.78 -6.93
C ALA A 116 8.76 5.60 -5.80
N LYS A 117 7.67 4.87 -6.07
CA LYS A 117 6.62 4.52 -5.09
C LYS A 117 7.19 3.81 -3.87
N ASP A 118 8.01 2.80 -4.11
CA ASP A 118 8.49 1.95 -3.02
C ASP A 118 9.55 2.66 -2.18
N LEU A 119 10.40 3.50 -2.78
CA LEU A 119 11.34 4.37 -2.05
C LEU A 119 10.59 5.37 -1.15
N ASN A 120 9.56 6.04 -1.67
CA ASN A 120 8.74 6.97 -0.89
C ASN A 120 7.99 6.28 0.25
N LYS A 121 7.36 5.14 -0.03
CA LYS A 121 6.64 4.34 0.97
C LYS A 121 7.57 3.89 2.11
N MET A 122 8.74 3.37 1.75
CA MET A 122 9.75 2.92 2.69
C MET A 122 10.20 4.05 3.60
N SER A 123 10.60 5.17 3.01
CA SER A 123 11.07 6.34 3.73
C SER A 123 10.01 6.90 4.67
N ALA A 124 8.78 7.10 4.18
CA ALA A 124 7.69 7.65 4.98
C ALA A 124 7.37 6.78 6.21
N LYS A 125 7.26 5.45 6.02
CA LYS A 125 6.91 4.55 7.12
C LYS A 125 8.03 4.37 8.14
N SER A 126 9.28 4.28 7.67
CA SER A 126 10.43 4.16 8.55
C SER A 126 10.68 5.44 9.37
N SER A 127 10.41 6.62 8.79
CA SER A 127 10.57 7.90 9.48
C SER A 127 9.69 8.02 10.72
N ILE A 128 8.49 7.44 10.72
CA ILE A 128 7.58 7.52 11.88
C ILE A 128 8.23 6.91 13.13
N LYS A 129 8.92 5.77 12.99
CA LYS A 129 9.61 5.09 14.10
C LYS A 129 10.60 6.00 14.79
N LEU A 130 11.29 6.86 14.04
CA LEU A 130 12.34 7.75 14.53
C LEU A 130 11.81 9.09 15.05
N LEU A 131 10.57 9.44 14.70
CA LEU A 131 9.93 10.69 15.10
C LEU A 131 9.03 10.53 16.33
N VAL A 132 8.67 9.31 16.69
CA VAL A 132 7.82 9.01 17.86
C VAL A 132 8.66 8.33 18.93
N PRO A 133 8.71 8.86 20.17
CA PRO A 133 9.40 8.22 21.28
C PRO A 133 8.92 6.79 21.52
N GLY A 134 9.82 5.87 21.83
CA GLY A 134 9.52 4.44 22.00
C GLY A 134 8.50 4.13 23.10
N SER A 135 8.38 5.01 24.11
CA SER A 135 7.36 4.94 25.17
C SER A 135 5.95 5.27 24.69
N GLN A 136 5.78 5.94 23.54
CA GLN A 136 4.50 6.42 23.03
C GLN A 136 3.90 5.48 21.95
N GLN A 137 3.75 4.20 22.25
CA GLN A 137 3.24 3.20 21.29
C GLN A 137 1.86 3.55 20.71
N GLY A 138 0.98 4.14 21.52
CA GLY A 138 -0.32 4.60 21.05
C GLY A 138 -0.25 5.72 20.00
N THR A 139 0.70 6.67 20.16
CA THR A 139 0.97 7.72 19.17
C THR A 139 1.56 7.11 17.90
N LEU A 140 2.49 6.17 18.04
CA LEU A 140 3.07 5.42 16.93
C LEU A 140 1.99 4.72 16.10
N TYR A 141 1.08 4.00 16.76
CA TYR A 141 -0.02 3.33 16.07
C TYR A 141 -0.92 4.31 15.31
N ARG A 142 -1.29 5.43 15.96
CA ARG A 142 -2.11 6.47 15.33
C ARG A 142 -1.44 7.07 14.09
N TRP A 143 -0.16 7.43 14.16
CA TRP A 143 0.55 8.04 13.06
C TRP A 143 0.74 7.07 11.88
N VAL A 144 1.07 5.80 12.17
CA VAL A 144 1.16 4.76 11.14
C VAL A 144 -0.19 4.51 10.47
N ALA A 145 -1.28 4.46 11.23
CA ALA A 145 -2.62 4.25 10.71
C ALA A 145 -3.07 5.41 9.80
N ILE A 146 -2.88 6.66 10.25
CA ILE A 146 -3.19 7.86 9.46
C ILE A 146 -2.36 7.88 8.17
N LEU A 147 -1.05 7.67 8.24
CA LEU A 147 -0.19 7.65 7.06
C LEU A 147 -0.63 6.56 6.06
N THR A 148 -0.94 5.36 6.55
CA THR A 148 -1.27 4.24 5.68
C THR A 148 -2.67 4.36 5.09
N GLY A 149 -3.64 4.77 5.90
CA GLY A 149 -5.02 4.91 5.49
C GLY A 149 -5.24 6.10 4.56
N SER A 150 -4.71 7.27 4.92
CA SER A 150 -4.80 8.46 4.06
C SER A 150 -4.13 8.24 2.70
N LYS A 151 -3.00 7.55 2.67
CA LYS A 151 -2.35 7.14 1.42
C LYS A 151 -3.28 6.30 0.53
N ASN A 152 -4.00 5.33 1.11
CA ASN A 152 -4.91 4.50 0.33
C ASN A 152 -6.14 5.29 -0.15
N ALA A 153 -6.72 6.14 0.71
CA ALA A 153 -7.80 7.04 0.31
C ALA A 153 -7.37 7.98 -0.83
N LEU A 154 -6.21 8.63 -0.69
CA LEU A 154 -5.68 9.53 -1.72
C LEU A 154 -5.35 8.82 -3.03
N LYS A 155 -4.96 7.54 -2.99
CA LYS A 155 -4.78 6.75 -4.21
C LYS A 155 -6.09 6.60 -4.99
N GLY A 156 -7.21 6.34 -4.30
CA GLY A 156 -8.53 6.30 -4.91
C GLY A 156 -8.96 7.67 -5.46
N VAL A 157 -8.74 8.76 -4.70
CA VAL A 157 -8.96 10.13 -5.19
C VAL A 157 -8.10 10.42 -6.43
N GLY A 158 -6.84 9.95 -6.43
CA GLY A 158 -5.94 10.07 -7.58
C GLY A 158 -6.53 9.44 -8.84
N PHE A 159 -7.24 8.32 -8.74
CA PHE A 159 -7.89 7.70 -9.90
C PHE A 159 -8.91 8.66 -10.55
N PHE A 160 -9.76 9.31 -9.76
CA PHE A 160 -10.69 10.31 -10.30
C PHE A 160 -9.98 11.55 -10.84
N LEU A 161 -8.92 12.00 -10.15
CA LEU A 161 -8.09 13.11 -10.61
C LEU A 161 -7.44 12.81 -11.96
N GLY A 162 -6.93 11.58 -12.17
CA GLY A 162 -6.36 11.16 -13.46
C GLY A 162 -7.36 11.22 -14.60
N GLY A 163 -8.59 10.77 -14.36
CA GLY A 163 -9.68 10.90 -15.33
C GLY A 163 -10.04 12.35 -15.65
N ALA A 164 -10.18 13.19 -14.62
CA ALA A 164 -10.45 14.61 -14.78
C ALA A 164 -9.35 15.37 -15.54
N LEU A 165 -8.09 15.12 -15.18
CA LEU A 165 -6.94 15.72 -15.87
C LEU A 165 -6.86 15.30 -17.34
N LEU A 166 -7.17 14.03 -17.66
CA LEU A 166 -7.22 13.56 -19.04
C LEU A 166 -8.30 14.31 -19.84
N ALA A 167 -9.48 14.48 -19.24
CA ALA A 167 -10.58 15.17 -19.91
C ALA A 167 -10.31 16.66 -20.13
N LEU A 168 -9.63 17.33 -19.18
CA LEU A 168 -9.41 18.78 -19.22
C LEU A 168 -8.14 19.18 -20.00
N LEU A 169 -7.05 18.42 -19.85
CA LEU A 169 -5.71 18.81 -20.36
C LEU A 169 -5.18 17.85 -21.42
N GLY A 170 -5.89 16.75 -21.70
CA GLY A 170 -5.38 15.65 -22.51
C GLY A 170 -4.21 14.93 -21.82
N PHE A 171 -3.72 13.86 -22.44
CA PHE A 171 -2.68 13.01 -21.84
C PHE A 171 -1.39 13.77 -21.53
N LYS A 172 -0.82 14.45 -22.54
CA LYS A 172 0.44 15.19 -22.40
C LYS A 172 0.33 16.34 -21.40
N GLY A 173 -0.75 17.13 -21.47
CA GLY A 173 -0.99 18.23 -20.54
C GLY A 173 -1.12 17.76 -19.10
N ALA A 174 -1.83 16.65 -18.87
CA ALA A 174 -2.00 16.04 -17.55
C ALA A 174 -0.66 15.58 -16.94
N VAL A 175 0.18 14.86 -17.68
CA VAL A 175 1.47 14.39 -17.15
C VAL A 175 2.44 15.54 -16.89
N VAL A 176 2.44 16.60 -17.73
CA VAL A 176 3.27 17.79 -17.53
C VAL A 176 2.81 18.56 -16.30
N ALA A 177 1.50 18.78 -16.14
CA ALA A 177 0.95 19.45 -14.96
C ALA A 177 1.29 18.70 -13.65
N MET A 178 1.11 17.38 -13.63
CA MET A 178 1.51 16.54 -12.49
C MET A 178 3.01 16.62 -12.21
N ALA A 179 3.86 16.56 -13.25
CA ALA A 179 5.31 16.68 -13.12
C ALA A 179 5.72 18.04 -12.53
N ALA A 180 5.11 19.13 -12.99
CA ALA A 180 5.41 20.48 -12.52
C ALA A 180 5.04 20.65 -11.03
N VAL A 181 3.83 20.24 -10.64
CA VAL A 181 3.38 20.31 -9.23
C VAL A 181 4.28 19.46 -8.34
N LEU A 182 4.58 18.22 -8.74
CA LEU A 182 5.42 17.33 -7.95
C LEU A 182 6.86 17.83 -7.87
N ALA A 183 7.41 18.45 -8.93
CA ALA A 183 8.73 19.05 -8.94
C ALA A 183 8.84 20.21 -7.94
N LEU A 184 7.80 21.07 -7.84
CA LEU A 184 7.76 22.15 -6.83
C LEU A 184 7.78 21.58 -5.40
N ILE A 185 7.00 20.52 -5.14
CA ILE A 185 7.00 19.85 -3.84
C ILE A 185 8.35 19.20 -3.57
N TRP A 186 8.96 18.58 -4.55
CA TRP A 186 10.29 17.98 -4.44
C TRP A 186 11.36 19.01 -4.10
N LEU A 187 11.40 20.16 -4.79
CA LEU A 187 12.32 21.25 -4.49
C LEU A 187 12.13 21.79 -3.05
N GLY A 188 10.88 21.98 -2.61
CA GLY A 188 10.58 22.32 -1.23
C GLY A 188 11.07 21.27 -0.24
N SER A 189 10.89 19.99 -0.55
CA SER A 189 11.35 18.87 0.25
C SER A 189 12.88 18.82 0.41
N LEU A 190 13.64 19.13 -0.63
CA LEU A 190 15.11 19.18 -0.59
C LEU A 190 15.63 20.19 0.41
N VAL A 191 14.90 21.29 0.64
CA VAL A 191 15.28 22.35 1.56
C VAL A 191 14.79 22.07 3.00
N MET A 192 13.57 21.56 3.14
CA MET A 192 12.88 21.50 4.44
C MET A 192 13.12 20.20 5.24
N LEU A 193 13.46 19.09 4.56
CA LEU A 193 13.71 17.83 5.25
C LEU A 193 15.13 17.71 5.80
N LYS A 194 15.28 17.21 7.02
CA LYS A 194 16.58 16.93 7.64
C LYS A 194 17.34 15.86 6.85
N LYS A 195 18.59 16.12 6.46
CA LYS A 195 19.35 15.26 5.54
C LYS A 195 19.69 13.87 6.08
N ASP A 196 19.92 13.72 7.39
CA ASP A 196 20.49 12.50 7.98
C ASP A 196 19.49 11.66 8.81
N LEU A 197 18.18 11.92 8.70
CA LEU A 197 17.18 11.14 9.41
C LEU A 197 17.25 9.66 8.97
N GLY A 198 17.38 8.76 9.94
CA GLY A 198 17.32 7.31 9.73
C GLY A 198 18.53 6.67 9.06
N LYS A 199 19.63 7.43 8.94
CA LYS A 199 20.91 6.85 8.53
C LYS A 199 21.44 5.96 9.63
N ALA A 200 21.72 4.67 9.31
CA ALA A 200 22.24 3.73 10.29
C ALA A 200 23.65 4.15 10.78
N LYS A 201 23.90 3.98 12.07
CA LYS A 201 25.19 4.29 12.69
C LYS A 201 26.29 3.37 12.14
N ALA A 202 26.02 2.07 12.06
CA ALA A 202 26.86 1.11 11.37
C ALA A 202 26.43 1.03 9.90
N LYS A 203 27.39 1.13 8.96
CA LYS A 203 27.07 0.97 7.53
C LYS A 203 26.58 -0.47 7.28
N PRO A 204 25.30 -0.70 6.93
CA PRO A 204 24.80 -2.05 6.72
C PRO A 204 25.51 -2.71 5.54
N LYS A 205 25.84 -3.99 5.69
CA LYS A 205 26.32 -4.82 4.58
C LYS A 205 25.13 -5.33 3.77
N PHE A 206 25.33 -5.61 2.49
CA PHE A 206 24.25 -6.11 1.63
C PHE A 206 23.62 -7.41 2.15
N ARG A 207 24.43 -8.28 2.78
CA ARG A 207 23.96 -9.53 3.42
C ARG A 207 22.95 -9.29 4.56
N ASP A 208 22.97 -8.11 5.20
CA ASP A 208 22.10 -7.78 6.34
C ASP A 208 20.64 -7.54 5.88
N ILE A 209 20.40 -7.46 4.56
CA ILE A 209 19.08 -7.31 3.97
C ILE A 209 18.16 -8.47 4.35
N LEU A 210 18.67 -9.69 4.40
CA LEU A 210 17.90 -10.92 4.68
C LEU A 210 17.94 -11.36 6.15
N SER A 211 18.87 -10.82 6.96
CA SER A 211 19.00 -11.18 8.37
C SER A 211 18.01 -10.39 9.23
N LYS A 212 16.93 -11.05 9.63
CA LYS A 212 15.83 -10.42 10.40
C LYS A 212 15.56 -11.12 11.72
N SER A 213 14.99 -10.38 12.68
CA SER A 213 14.53 -10.97 13.92
C SER A 213 13.40 -11.98 13.67
N ARG A 214 13.21 -12.92 14.60
CA ARG A 214 12.13 -13.91 14.52
C ARG A 214 10.76 -13.24 14.37
N ALA A 215 10.49 -12.17 15.13
CA ALA A 215 9.21 -11.44 15.06
C ALA A 215 8.96 -10.83 13.66
N ILE A 216 10.00 -10.24 13.05
CA ILE A 216 9.89 -9.65 11.71
C ILE A 216 9.68 -10.74 10.64
N ASN A 217 10.37 -11.88 10.74
CA ASN A 217 10.18 -12.99 9.82
C ASN A 217 8.74 -13.54 9.88
N ILE A 218 8.22 -13.78 11.09
CA ILE A 218 6.85 -14.25 11.30
C ILE A 218 5.84 -13.23 10.76
N LEU A 219 5.99 -11.95 11.11
CA LEU A 219 5.09 -10.90 10.65
C LEU A 219 5.14 -10.74 9.12
N SER A 220 6.31 -10.86 8.52
CA SER A 220 6.50 -10.79 7.06
C SER A 220 5.83 -11.96 6.34
N ALA A 221 5.96 -13.17 6.88
CA ALA A 221 5.27 -14.36 6.36
C ALA A 221 3.74 -14.22 6.48
N ALA A 222 3.23 -13.78 7.65
CA ALA A 222 1.80 -13.52 7.82
C ALA A 222 1.30 -12.43 6.85
N ARG A 223 2.12 -11.40 6.59
CA ARG A 223 1.77 -10.32 5.64
C ARG A 223 1.68 -10.81 4.20
N LEU A 224 2.57 -11.72 3.79
CA LEU A 224 2.53 -12.33 2.47
C LEU A 224 1.17 -12.96 2.21
N PHE A 225 0.72 -13.82 3.12
CA PHE A 225 -0.57 -14.51 2.99
C PHE A 225 -1.76 -13.56 3.14
N LEU A 226 -1.71 -12.59 4.05
CA LEU A 226 -2.78 -11.60 4.23
C LEU A 226 -3.06 -10.81 2.95
N PHE A 227 -2.02 -10.35 2.25
CA PHE A 227 -2.19 -9.58 1.02
C PHE A 227 -2.41 -10.46 -0.20
N GLY A 228 -1.82 -11.64 -0.25
CA GLY A 228 -2.16 -12.65 -1.25
C GLY A 228 -3.64 -13.04 -1.20
N ALA A 229 -4.19 -13.21 0.01
CA ALA A 229 -5.60 -13.52 0.21
C ALA A 229 -6.55 -12.49 -0.40
N ARG A 230 -6.23 -11.20 -0.30
CA ARG A 230 -7.03 -10.16 -0.96
C ARG A 230 -6.88 -10.24 -2.47
N ASP A 231 -5.64 -10.29 -2.96
CA ASP A 231 -5.35 -10.11 -4.37
C ASP A 231 -5.77 -11.34 -5.21
N VAL A 232 -5.91 -12.53 -4.58
CA VAL A 232 -6.36 -13.75 -5.27
C VAL A 232 -7.78 -13.66 -5.83
N TRP A 233 -8.63 -12.77 -5.34
CA TRP A 233 -9.97 -12.56 -5.89
C TRP A 233 -10.27 -11.10 -6.26
N PHE A 234 -9.56 -10.11 -5.67
CA PHE A 234 -9.87 -8.69 -5.83
C PHE A 234 -9.29 -8.08 -7.10
N VAL A 235 -8.09 -8.50 -7.55
CA VAL A 235 -7.34 -7.76 -8.58
C VAL A 235 -7.77 -8.12 -9.99
N VAL A 236 -8.06 -9.38 -10.29
CA VAL A 236 -8.45 -9.87 -11.61
C VAL A 236 -9.87 -10.45 -11.57
N ALA A 237 -10.12 -11.40 -10.67
CA ALA A 237 -11.39 -12.13 -10.64
C ALA A 237 -12.60 -11.21 -10.41
N LEU A 238 -12.51 -10.30 -9.42
CA LEU A 238 -13.63 -9.40 -9.11
C LEU A 238 -13.97 -8.44 -10.26
N PRO A 239 -13.04 -7.66 -10.84
CA PRO A 239 -13.37 -6.81 -11.98
C PRO A 239 -13.99 -7.56 -13.15
N VAL A 240 -13.45 -8.73 -13.49
CA VAL A 240 -13.99 -9.57 -14.58
C VAL A 240 -15.39 -10.06 -14.23
N TYR A 241 -15.61 -10.52 -13.01
CA TYR A 241 -16.94 -10.96 -12.55
C TYR A 241 -17.98 -9.84 -12.60
N LEU A 242 -17.63 -8.62 -12.13
CA LEU A 242 -18.52 -7.46 -12.20
C LEU A 242 -18.91 -7.11 -13.64
N SER A 243 -17.96 -7.20 -14.56
CA SER A 243 -18.20 -6.92 -15.96
C SER A 243 -19.01 -8.04 -16.66
N THR A 244 -18.62 -9.30 -16.47
CA THR A 244 -19.22 -10.42 -17.22
C THR A 244 -20.54 -10.90 -16.64
N VAL A 245 -20.69 -10.92 -15.31
CA VAL A 245 -21.88 -11.46 -14.63
C VAL A 245 -22.87 -10.35 -14.28
N PHE A 246 -22.39 -9.17 -13.83
CA PHE A 246 -23.28 -8.06 -13.50
C PHE A 246 -23.55 -7.14 -14.70
N GLY A 247 -22.80 -7.29 -15.80
CA GLY A 247 -22.94 -6.44 -16.99
C GLY A 247 -22.45 -5.01 -16.77
N TRP A 248 -21.58 -4.78 -15.79
CA TRP A 248 -21.04 -3.44 -15.51
C TRP A 248 -20.03 -3.05 -16.57
N ASP A 249 -20.12 -1.82 -17.06
CA ASP A 249 -19.13 -1.26 -17.97
C ASP A 249 -17.81 -0.96 -17.26
N PHE A 250 -16.81 -0.67 -18.05
CA PHE A 250 -15.45 -0.37 -17.56
C PHE A 250 -15.42 0.80 -16.56
N TRP A 251 -16.22 1.84 -16.78
CA TRP A 251 -16.27 3.03 -15.95
C TRP A 251 -16.92 2.76 -14.59
N LEU A 252 -18.00 2.00 -14.60
CA LEU A 252 -18.70 1.63 -13.37
C LEU A 252 -17.83 0.71 -12.50
N VAL A 253 -17.15 -0.28 -13.10
CA VAL A 253 -16.19 -1.14 -12.38
C VAL A 253 -15.06 -0.32 -11.79
N GLY A 254 -14.42 0.54 -12.60
CA GLY A 254 -13.31 1.39 -12.16
C GLY A 254 -13.70 2.36 -11.06
N GLY A 255 -14.82 3.07 -11.22
CA GLY A 255 -15.37 4.01 -10.23
C GLY A 255 -15.76 3.34 -8.91
N PHE A 256 -16.38 2.16 -8.97
CA PHE A 256 -16.71 1.37 -7.80
C PHE A 256 -15.45 0.93 -7.01
N LEU A 257 -14.45 0.38 -7.70
CA LEU A 257 -13.20 -0.04 -7.05
C LEU A 257 -12.42 1.16 -6.48
N ALA A 258 -12.40 2.30 -7.17
CA ALA A 258 -11.77 3.51 -6.67
C ALA A 258 -12.47 4.02 -5.39
N THR A 259 -13.81 4.04 -5.38
CA THR A 259 -14.61 4.43 -4.21
C THR A 259 -14.40 3.46 -3.04
N TRP A 260 -14.35 2.16 -3.34
CA TRP A 260 -14.06 1.13 -2.33
C TRP A 260 -12.66 1.34 -1.70
N ILE A 261 -11.63 1.67 -2.51
CA ILE A 261 -10.28 1.96 -2.02
C ILE A 261 -10.26 3.22 -1.14
N ILE A 262 -11.06 4.25 -1.45
CA ILE A 262 -11.22 5.44 -0.59
C ILE A 262 -11.81 5.04 0.76
N GLY A 263 -12.93 4.32 0.75
CA GLY A 263 -13.57 3.83 1.98
C GLY A 263 -12.65 2.95 2.83
N TYR A 264 -11.96 2.02 2.17
CA TYR A 264 -10.91 1.21 2.80
C TYR A 264 -9.83 2.05 3.48
N GLY A 265 -9.33 3.10 2.83
CA GLY A 265 -8.33 4.01 3.39
C GLY A 265 -8.84 4.80 4.60
N ILE A 266 -10.09 5.24 4.57
CA ILE A 266 -10.75 5.93 5.71
C ILE A 266 -10.82 4.99 6.91
N VAL A 267 -11.38 3.79 6.74
CA VAL A 267 -11.47 2.79 7.82
C VAL A 267 -10.08 2.44 8.36
N GLN A 268 -9.08 2.31 7.50
CA GLN A 268 -7.71 2.03 7.90
C GLN A 268 -7.11 3.15 8.77
N SER A 269 -7.43 4.42 8.50
CA SER A 269 -7.02 5.55 9.34
C SER A 269 -7.71 5.53 10.71
N LEU A 270 -8.93 5.02 10.78
CA LEU A 270 -9.74 4.91 12.00
C LEU A 270 -9.45 3.63 12.80
N ALA A 271 -8.64 2.70 12.28
CA ALA A 271 -8.35 1.42 12.93
C ALA A 271 -7.90 1.54 14.41
N PRO A 272 -7.09 2.54 14.83
CA PRO A 272 -6.76 2.71 16.25
C PRO A 272 -7.97 2.98 17.15
N ALA A 273 -8.98 3.66 16.66
CA ALA A 273 -10.23 3.88 17.41
C ALA A 273 -11.06 2.59 17.50
N ILE A 274 -11.12 1.82 16.41
CA ILE A 274 -11.84 0.54 16.34
C ILE A 274 -11.22 -0.51 17.26
N THR A 275 -9.88 -0.57 17.34
CA THR A 275 -9.15 -1.58 18.12
C THR A 275 -8.91 -1.22 19.57
N GLY A 276 -9.52 -0.13 20.07
CA GLY A 276 -9.55 0.18 21.49
C GLY A 276 -8.37 0.98 22.04
N LYS A 277 -7.63 1.72 21.19
CA LYS A 277 -6.58 2.65 21.66
C LYS A 277 -7.07 3.62 22.72
N GLN A 278 -8.32 4.06 22.64
CA GLN A 278 -8.95 4.95 23.63
C GLN A 278 -9.01 4.35 25.05
N ARG A 279 -8.89 3.01 25.17
CA ARG A 279 -8.81 2.27 26.42
C ARG A 279 -7.37 1.93 26.84
N GLY A 280 -6.36 2.57 26.25
CA GLY A 280 -4.95 2.30 26.53
C GLY A 280 -4.39 1.01 25.92
N HIS A 281 -5.19 0.26 25.14
CA HIS A 281 -4.74 -0.99 24.54
C HIS A 281 -3.98 -0.72 23.22
N VAL A 282 -2.79 -1.27 23.14
CA VAL A 282 -1.97 -1.27 21.92
C VAL A 282 -1.99 -2.69 21.35
N PRO A 283 -2.30 -2.86 20.03
CA PRO A 283 -2.40 -4.20 19.44
C PRO A 283 -1.06 -4.94 19.47
N ASP A 284 -1.15 -6.25 19.66
CA ASP A 284 -0.03 -7.20 19.68
C ASP A 284 -0.26 -8.38 18.73
N GLY A 285 0.53 -9.45 18.87
CA GLY A 285 0.38 -10.68 18.09
C GLY A 285 -0.97 -11.36 18.26
N ARG A 286 -1.60 -11.26 19.45
CA ARG A 286 -2.95 -11.80 19.69
C ARG A 286 -4.01 -11.07 18.88
N ALA A 287 -3.90 -9.75 18.83
CA ALA A 287 -4.80 -8.94 17.99
C ALA A 287 -4.65 -9.32 16.50
N ALA A 288 -3.42 -9.49 15.99
CA ALA A 288 -3.19 -9.92 14.63
C ALA A 288 -3.84 -11.29 14.32
N PHE A 289 -3.72 -12.26 15.23
CA PHE A 289 -4.37 -13.57 15.11
C PHE A 289 -5.89 -13.46 15.03
N VAL A 290 -6.51 -12.79 16.01
CA VAL A 290 -7.98 -12.68 16.12
C VAL A 290 -8.58 -11.98 14.91
N TRP A 291 -8.02 -10.82 14.52
CA TRP A 291 -8.53 -10.05 13.38
C TRP A 291 -8.33 -10.77 12.03
N ALA A 292 -7.25 -11.53 11.85
CA ALA A 292 -7.06 -12.36 10.67
C ALA A 292 -8.03 -13.55 10.62
N GLY A 293 -8.29 -14.19 11.78
CA GLY A 293 -9.28 -15.26 11.89
C GLY A 293 -10.70 -14.80 11.56
N LEU A 294 -11.11 -13.64 12.10
CA LEU A 294 -12.41 -13.03 11.77
C LEU A 294 -12.52 -12.70 10.27
N LEU A 295 -11.44 -12.17 9.68
CA LEU A 295 -11.41 -11.87 8.27
C LEU A 295 -11.53 -13.13 7.40
N ALA A 296 -10.96 -14.27 7.82
CA ALA A 296 -11.01 -15.53 7.09
C ALA A 296 -12.43 -16.08 6.89
N MET A 297 -13.33 -15.75 7.80
CA MET A 297 -14.73 -16.18 7.73
C MET A 297 -15.48 -15.52 6.56
N LEU A 298 -15.09 -14.32 6.13
CA LEU A 298 -15.84 -13.57 5.12
C LEU A 298 -15.73 -14.16 3.70
N PRO A 299 -14.55 -14.47 3.15
CA PRO A 299 -14.49 -15.13 1.85
C PRO A 299 -15.25 -16.47 1.83
N ALA A 300 -15.19 -17.24 2.92
CA ALA A 300 -15.96 -18.46 3.05
C ALA A 300 -17.47 -18.18 3.02
N ALA A 301 -17.96 -17.20 3.79
CA ALA A 301 -19.36 -16.82 3.83
C ALA A 301 -19.86 -16.34 2.44
N ILE A 302 -19.04 -15.53 1.73
CA ILE A 302 -19.36 -15.10 0.37
C ILE A 302 -19.43 -16.33 -0.56
N ALA A 303 -18.46 -17.24 -0.51
CA ALA A 303 -18.43 -18.44 -1.35
C ALA A 303 -19.65 -19.34 -1.12
N VAL A 304 -20.02 -19.57 0.14
CA VAL A 304 -21.21 -20.34 0.54
C VAL A 304 -22.49 -19.64 0.07
N GLY A 305 -22.62 -18.33 0.24
CA GLY A 305 -23.79 -17.58 -0.20
C GLY A 305 -23.98 -17.63 -1.74
N LEU A 306 -22.88 -17.51 -2.50
CA LEU A 306 -22.93 -17.65 -3.95
C LEU A 306 -23.31 -19.07 -4.39
N ALA A 307 -22.78 -20.10 -3.74
CA ALA A 307 -23.11 -21.51 -4.00
C ALA A 307 -24.55 -21.86 -3.61
N GLY A 308 -25.08 -21.22 -2.57
CA GLY A 308 -26.46 -21.39 -2.07
C GLY A 308 -27.52 -20.69 -2.92
N GLY A 309 -27.15 -20.09 -4.04
CA GLY A 309 -28.09 -19.43 -4.96
C GLY A 309 -28.67 -18.10 -4.46
N TRP A 310 -28.05 -17.49 -3.45
CA TRP A 310 -28.46 -16.17 -2.98
C TRP A 310 -28.11 -15.10 -4.02
N SER A 311 -28.76 -13.93 -3.93
CA SER A 311 -28.49 -12.84 -4.86
C SER A 311 -26.99 -12.51 -4.90
N ALA A 312 -26.34 -12.83 -6.04
CA ALA A 312 -24.90 -12.64 -6.19
C ALA A 312 -24.48 -11.18 -5.97
N LYS A 313 -25.33 -10.21 -6.36
CA LYS A 313 -25.07 -8.79 -6.12
C LYS A 313 -25.02 -8.48 -4.62
N VAL A 314 -26.01 -8.93 -3.85
CA VAL A 314 -26.08 -8.66 -2.40
C VAL A 314 -24.93 -9.35 -1.66
N VAL A 315 -24.70 -10.64 -1.95
CA VAL A 315 -23.66 -11.43 -1.28
C VAL A 315 -22.26 -10.88 -1.59
N LEU A 316 -21.96 -10.61 -2.87
CA LEU A 316 -20.62 -10.18 -3.25
C LEU A 316 -20.35 -8.73 -2.83
N LEU A 317 -21.27 -7.80 -3.11
CA LEU A 317 -21.05 -6.38 -2.79
C LEU A 317 -21.12 -6.15 -1.27
N GLY A 318 -22.09 -6.73 -0.57
CA GLY A 318 -22.17 -6.66 0.90
C GLY A 318 -20.97 -7.31 1.57
N GLY A 319 -20.59 -8.50 1.12
CA GLY A 319 -19.38 -9.20 1.58
C GLY A 319 -18.10 -8.42 1.33
N LEU A 320 -17.98 -7.75 0.17
CA LEU A 320 -16.82 -6.92 -0.17
C LEU A 320 -16.70 -5.70 0.75
N ILE A 321 -17.81 -5.07 1.14
CA ILE A 321 -17.80 -3.96 2.09
C ILE A 321 -17.30 -4.44 3.44
N LEU A 322 -17.84 -5.53 3.99
CA LEU A 322 -17.42 -6.10 5.26
C LEU A 322 -15.96 -6.56 5.20
N PHE A 323 -15.57 -7.23 4.12
CA PHE A 323 -14.17 -7.60 3.88
C PHE A 323 -13.26 -6.38 3.90
N GLY A 324 -13.66 -5.28 3.24
CA GLY A 324 -12.92 -4.03 3.22
C GLY A 324 -12.66 -3.47 4.62
N VAL A 325 -13.67 -3.47 5.49
CA VAL A 325 -13.55 -3.00 6.87
C VAL A 325 -12.58 -3.87 7.68
N LEU A 326 -12.78 -5.19 7.70
CA LEU A 326 -11.92 -6.09 8.47
C LEU A 326 -10.50 -6.14 7.91
N PHE A 327 -10.34 -6.11 6.58
CA PHE A 327 -9.03 -6.07 5.93
C PHE A 327 -8.30 -4.76 6.22
N ALA A 328 -9.00 -3.63 6.28
CA ALA A 328 -8.43 -2.33 6.64
C ALA A 328 -7.83 -2.35 8.05
N VAL A 329 -8.57 -2.90 9.03
CA VAL A 329 -8.09 -3.08 10.40
C VAL A 329 -6.86 -3.97 10.43
N ASN A 330 -6.92 -5.17 9.83
CA ASN A 330 -5.76 -6.08 9.73
C ASN A 330 -4.53 -5.41 9.12
N SER A 331 -4.72 -4.70 8.02
CA SER A 331 -3.62 -4.00 7.34
C SER A 331 -3.02 -2.89 8.19
N SER A 332 -3.83 -2.19 8.99
CA SER A 332 -3.36 -1.17 9.93
C SER A 332 -2.57 -1.78 11.08
N LEU A 333 -3.08 -2.86 11.69
CA LEU A 333 -2.41 -3.63 12.74
C LEU A 333 -1.03 -4.10 12.28
N HIS A 334 -0.95 -4.80 11.15
CA HIS A 334 0.32 -5.27 10.60
C HIS A 334 1.28 -4.13 10.26
N SER A 335 0.77 -2.98 9.77
CA SER A 335 1.60 -1.81 9.48
C SER A 335 2.15 -1.15 10.74
N TYR A 336 1.43 -1.20 11.85
CA TYR A 336 1.92 -0.77 13.15
C TYR A 336 2.95 -1.77 13.71
N LEU A 337 2.65 -3.07 13.71
CA LEU A 337 3.51 -4.10 14.30
C LEU A 337 4.90 -4.11 13.66
N ILE A 338 5.01 -3.97 12.32
CA ILE A 338 6.35 -3.92 11.70
C ILE A 338 7.16 -2.72 12.17
N VAL A 339 6.54 -1.56 12.31
CA VAL A 339 7.23 -0.36 12.78
C VAL A 339 7.57 -0.48 14.27
N SER A 340 6.69 -1.11 15.06
CA SER A 340 6.93 -1.39 16.48
C SER A 340 8.10 -2.35 16.70
N TYR A 341 8.15 -3.47 15.96
CA TYR A 341 9.19 -4.51 16.10
C TYR A 341 10.53 -4.15 15.47
N ALA A 342 10.55 -3.23 14.50
CA ALA A 342 11.76 -2.81 13.82
C ALA A 342 12.74 -2.13 14.81
N LYS A 343 14.03 -2.42 14.62
CA LYS A 343 15.11 -1.75 15.38
C LYS A 343 15.22 -0.29 14.94
N GLU A 344 15.54 0.61 15.86
CA GLU A 344 15.74 2.03 15.52
C GLU A 344 16.93 2.23 14.59
N ASP A 345 18.05 1.52 14.85
CA ASP A 345 19.19 1.51 13.94
C ASP A 345 18.90 0.58 12.75
N GLY A 346 18.81 1.17 11.55
CA GLY A 346 18.49 0.43 10.33
C GLY A 346 17.01 0.04 10.16
N VAL A 347 16.08 0.78 10.75
CA VAL A 347 14.63 0.53 10.67
C VAL A 347 14.13 0.25 9.25
N SER A 348 14.70 0.91 8.25
CA SER A 348 14.30 0.72 6.85
C SER A 348 14.65 -0.66 6.29
N LEU A 349 15.66 -1.34 6.83
CA LEU A 349 15.99 -2.72 6.45
C LEU A 349 14.86 -3.69 6.83
N ASP A 350 14.33 -3.53 8.05
CA ASP A 350 13.25 -4.38 8.55
C ASP A 350 11.93 -4.10 7.84
N VAL A 351 11.61 -2.82 7.69
CA VAL A 351 10.43 -2.37 6.95
C VAL A 351 10.51 -2.78 5.49
N GLY A 352 11.71 -2.73 4.87
CA GLY A 352 11.96 -3.16 3.50
C GLY A 352 11.69 -4.64 3.27
N PHE A 353 12.23 -5.47 4.12
CA PHE A 353 12.02 -6.92 4.06
C PHE A 353 10.52 -7.28 4.20
N TYR A 354 9.83 -6.65 5.15
CA TYR A 354 8.40 -6.83 5.32
C TYR A 354 7.59 -6.40 4.09
N TYR A 355 7.92 -5.26 3.46
CA TYR A 355 7.20 -4.82 2.26
C TYR A 355 7.60 -5.58 1.00
N MET A 356 8.78 -6.18 0.94
CA MET A 356 9.12 -7.17 -0.09
C MET A 356 8.20 -8.38 0.01
N SER A 357 8.02 -8.94 1.21
CA SER A 357 7.07 -10.05 1.44
C SER A 357 5.63 -9.67 1.08
N ASN A 358 5.20 -8.44 1.42
CA ASN A 358 3.90 -7.91 1.00
C ASN A 358 3.76 -7.85 -0.52
N ALA A 359 4.78 -7.40 -1.24
CA ALA A 359 4.76 -7.30 -2.69
C ALA A 359 4.74 -8.69 -3.34
N LEU A 360 5.50 -9.63 -2.79
CA LEU A 360 5.51 -11.02 -3.24
C LEU A 360 4.14 -11.69 -3.04
N GLY A 361 3.50 -11.50 -1.89
CA GLY A 361 2.14 -12.00 -1.64
C GLY A 361 1.12 -11.45 -2.61
N ARG A 362 1.20 -10.16 -2.93
CA ARG A 362 0.34 -9.52 -3.94
C ARG A 362 0.58 -10.08 -5.35
N LEU A 363 1.84 -10.26 -5.75
CA LEU A 363 2.18 -10.84 -7.05
C LEU A 363 1.62 -12.26 -7.18
N LEU A 364 1.85 -13.11 -6.18
CA LEU A 364 1.31 -14.47 -6.14
C LEU A 364 -0.23 -14.47 -6.16
N GLY A 365 -0.86 -13.63 -5.35
CA GLY A 365 -2.32 -13.49 -5.33
C GLY A 365 -2.88 -13.07 -6.69
N THR A 366 -2.26 -12.10 -7.35
CA THR A 366 -2.68 -11.64 -8.69
C THR A 366 -2.55 -12.73 -9.75
N LEU A 367 -1.43 -13.47 -9.76
CA LEU A 367 -1.24 -14.60 -10.69
C LEU A 367 -2.28 -15.70 -10.45
N LEU A 368 -2.49 -16.07 -9.19
CA LEU A 368 -3.52 -17.05 -8.82
C LEU A 368 -4.92 -16.56 -9.15
N SER A 369 -5.21 -15.27 -9.01
CA SER A 369 -6.50 -14.66 -9.34
C SER A 369 -6.91 -14.94 -10.78
N GLY A 370 -6.03 -14.67 -11.74
CA GLY A 370 -6.30 -14.91 -13.16
C GLY A 370 -6.48 -16.40 -13.47
N TRP A 371 -5.55 -17.22 -12.99
CA TRP A 371 -5.55 -18.66 -13.24
C TRP A 371 -6.76 -19.37 -12.63
N LEU A 372 -7.02 -19.17 -11.34
CA LEU A 372 -8.11 -19.84 -10.62
C LEU A 372 -9.48 -19.39 -11.13
N TYR A 373 -9.62 -18.08 -11.41
CA TYR A 373 -10.87 -17.57 -11.93
C TYR A 373 -11.20 -18.16 -13.30
N GLN A 374 -10.22 -18.23 -14.19
CA GLN A 374 -10.40 -18.80 -15.54
C GLN A 374 -10.71 -20.29 -15.50
N ALA A 375 -10.05 -21.04 -14.61
CA ALA A 375 -10.20 -22.50 -14.54
C ALA A 375 -11.42 -22.94 -13.71
N TYR A 376 -11.75 -22.21 -12.63
CA TYR A 376 -12.70 -22.69 -11.60
C TYR A 376 -13.69 -21.63 -11.12
N GLY A 377 -13.59 -20.38 -11.57
CA GLY A 377 -14.49 -19.30 -11.21
C GLY A 377 -14.18 -18.64 -9.86
N ILE A 378 -15.00 -17.63 -9.51
CA ILE A 378 -14.78 -16.77 -8.33
C ILE A 378 -14.88 -17.52 -6.99
N GLY A 379 -15.70 -18.55 -6.91
CA GLY A 379 -15.86 -19.35 -5.69
C GLY A 379 -14.56 -19.97 -5.23
N THR A 380 -13.77 -20.55 -6.15
CA THR A 380 -12.45 -21.12 -5.84
C THR A 380 -11.47 -20.04 -5.39
N CYS A 381 -11.48 -18.86 -6.01
CA CYS A 381 -10.67 -17.72 -5.56
C CYS A 381 -10.99 -17.35 -4.10
N LEU A 382 -12.26 -17.36 -3.72
CA LEU A 382 -12.71 -17.06 -2.35
C LEU A 382 -12.27 -18.14 -1.35
N TRP A 383 -12.34 -19.42 -1.70
CA TRP A 383 -11.84 -20.50 -0.84
C TRP A 383 -10.32 -20.43 -0.64
N VAL A 384 -9.55 -20.12 -1.69
CA VAL A 384 -8.10 -19.92 -1.57
C VAL A 384 -7.80 -18.67 -0.74
N SER A 385 -8.60 -17.61 -0.87
CA SER A 385 -8.51 -16.42 -0.01
C SER A 385 -8.69 -16.78 1.47
N MET A 386 -9.72 -17.55 1.80
CA MET A 386 -9.94 -18.05 3.16
C MET A 386 -8.72 -18.85 3.67
N LEU A 387 -8.22 -19.79 2.87
CA LEU A 387 -7.05 -20.59 3.25
C LEU A 387 -5.83 -19.72 3.55
N PHE A 388 -5.54 -18.73 2.71
CA PHE A 388 -4.44 -17.79 2.92
C PHE A 388 -4.63 -16.96 4.19
N LEU A 389 -5.85 -16.55 4.52
CA LEU A 389 -6.16 -15.82 5.76
C LEU A 389 -6.01 -16.71 7.00
N LEU A 390 -6.39 -17.97 6.93
CA LEU A 390 -6.15 -18.95 8.00
C LEU A 390 -4.65 -19.16 8.22
N LEU A 391 -3.87 -19.30 7.14
CA LEU A 391 -2.41 -19.37 7.24
C LEU A 391 -1.83 -18.10 7.87
N ALA A 392 -2.28 -16.92 7.45
CA ALA A 392 -1.84 -15.66 8.06
C ALA A 392 -2.17 -15.60 9.56
N ALA A 393 -3.37 -16.06 9.96
CA ALA A 393 -3.77 -16.13 11.37
C ALA A 393 -2.89 -17.11 12.16
N VAL A 394 -2.72 -18.34 11.67
CA VAL A 394 -1.89 -19.37 12.33
C VAL A 394 -0.44 -18.88 12.50
N ILE A 395 0.14 -18.30 11.46
CA ILE A 395 1.49 -17.73 11.53
C ILE A 395 1.54 -16.60 12.58
N ALA A 396 0.51 -15.73 12.63
CA ALA A 396 0.44 -14.63 13.59
C ALA A 396 0.34 -15.11 15.05
N CYS A 397 -0.09 -16.34 15.32
CA CYS A 397 -0.06 -16.92 16.67
C CYS A 397 1.33 -16.93 17.31
N ALA A 398 2.37 -17.04 16.48
CA ALA A 398 3.77 -17.09 16.93
C ALA A 398 4.40 -15.69 17.15
N LEU A 399 3.64 -14.61 16.92
CA LEU A 399 4.09 -13.24 17.18
C LEU A 399 4.17 -12.96 18.69
N PRO A 400 5.10 -12.07 19.11
CA PRO A 400 5.18 -11.63 20.50
C PRO A 400 3.85 -11.05 20.99
N ARG A 401 3.48 -11.40 22.22
CA ARG A 401 2.34 -10.84 22.94
C ARG A 401 2.86 -9.87 23.97
N HIS A 402 2.13 -8.80 24.23
CA HIS A 402 2.45 -7.93 25.36
C HIS A 402 2.13 -8.73 26.63
N SER A 403 3.14 -9.01 27.45
CA SER A 403 2.91 -9.49 28.81
C SER A 403 2.02 -8.46 29.49
N ALA A 404 0.94 -8.91 30.12
CA ALA A 404 0.20 -8.07 31.05
C ALA A 404 1.18 -7.68 32.18
N SER A 405 1.92 -6.58 31.97
CA SER A 405 2.66 -5.97 33.07
C SER A 405 1.62 -5.56 34.08
N HIS A 406 1.68 -6.17 35.25
CA HIS A 406 0.94 -5.79 36.43
C HIS A 406 0.94 -4.25 36.53
N VAL A 407 -0.23 -3.66 36.35
CA VAL A 407 -0.52 -2.33 36.88
C VAL A 407 -0.56 -2.55 38.38
N ASN A 408 0.58 -2.46 39.04
CA ASN A 408 0.62 -2.26 40.48
C ASN A 408 0.03 -0.87 40.71
N CYS A 409 -1.23 -0.83 41.11
CA CYS A 409 -1.80 0.29 41.84
C CYS A 409 -1.03 0.39 43.15
N THR A 410 -0.16 1.37 43.29
CA THR A 410 0.22 1.99 44.56
C THR A 410 -0.10 3.45 44.51
#